data_a9e2bda62ce75b2009a3db188d071e73
#
_entry.id   a9e2bda62ce75b2009a3db188d071e73
#
_cell.length_a   1.000
_cell.length_b   1.000
_cell.length_c   1.000
_cell.angle_alpha   90.00
_cell.angle_beta   90.00
_cell.angle_gamma   90.00
#
_symmetry.space_group_name_H-M   'P 1'
#
loop_
_entity.id
_entity.type
_entity.pdbx_description
1 polymer ?
#
loop_
_entity_poly.entity_id
_entity_poly.type
_entity_poly.pdbx_seq_one_letter_code
_entity_poly.pdbx_strand_id
1 'polypeptide(L)'
;MAREQDFAPGVGDIEIYANTDRQGIWLAWQDNVPLGCIAAVNYNPSYAFIGLFVVKPKHRGQGIGRRLWQHALKNLSSVECIGLEAAVQMVGFYEKAGFQKYCVTTRRQMLCRSDQSQHPNTTLLQRSDITVVPLREISLEAIQRYDERHEISPRPHFLELWLRHRAGDVFVARDSQGACHGYVRIRPCLLPIGEGWRVGPWLAEDPVMG
;
A
#
# COMPACT_ATOMS: atom_id res chain seq x y z
N MET A 1 13.51 4.05 10.07
CA MET A 1 13.24 5.30 9.29
C MET A 1 11.74 5.50 9.01
N ALA A 2 11.08 4.66 8.19
CA ALA A 2 9.66 4.84 7.87
C ALA A 2 8.75 4.80 9.10
N ARG A 3 8.99 3.88 10.03
CA ARG A 3 8.30 3.77 11.32
C ARG A 3 8.34 5.08 12.13
N GLU A 4 9.49 5.71 12.22
CA GLU A 4 9.72 6.95 12.97
C GLU A 4 9.07 8.19 12.34
N GLN A 5 8.64 8.08 11.10
CA GLN A 5 7.99 9.16 10.32
C GLN A 5 6.48 8.88 10.10
N ASP A 6 5.89 8.06 10.94
CA ASP A 6 4.44 7.73 10.95
C ASP A 6 3.90 7.11 9.65
N PHE A 7 4.76 6.42 8.90
CA PHE A 7 4.29 5.68 7.72
C PHE A 7 3.52 4.42 8.10
N ALA A 8 3.68 3.93 9.33
CA ALA A 8 3.11 2.67 9.81
C ALA A 8 3.29 1.54 8.78
N PRO A 9 4.54 1.24 8.35
CA PRO A 9 4.77 0.21 7.33
C PRO A 9 4.28 -1.14 7.83
N GLY A 10 3.60 -1.88 6.96
CA GLY A 10 3.21 -3.26 7.24
C GLY A 10 4.42 -4.19 7.28
N VAL A 11 4.34 -5.22 8.09
CA VAL A 11 5.34 -6.29 8.10
C VAL A 11 5.32 -6.97 6.74
N GLY A 12 6.49 -7.06 6.09
CA GLY A 12 6.64 -7.64 4.75
C GLY A 12 6.46 -6.66 3.60
N ASP A 13 5.95 -5.44 3.80
CA ASP A 13 5.73 -4.50 2.69
C ASP A 13 7.00 -4.29 1.85
N ILE A 14 8.16 -4.14 2.49
CA ILE A 14 9.43 -3.92 1.79
C ILE A 14 9.91 -5.15 1.00
N GLU A 15 9.63 -6.35 1.52
CA GLU A 15 9.93 -7.61 0.83
C GLU A 15 9.09 -7.77 -0.44
N ILE A 16 7.81 -7.42 -0.36
CA ILE A 16 6.89 -7.43 -1.50
C ILE A 16 7.37 -6.44 -2.56
N TYR A 17 7.70 -5.21 -2.18
CA TYR A 17 8.19 -4.20 -3.13
C TYR A 17 9.50 -4.63 -3.81
N ALA A 18 10.45 -5.19 -3.06
CA ALA A 18 11.71 -5.68 -3.59
C ALA A 18 11.55 -6.88 -4.53
N ASN A 19 10.54 -7.72 -4.30
CA ASN A 19 10.22 -8.85 -5.19
C ASN A 19 9.37 -8.43 -6.40
N THR A 20 8.60 -7.34 -6.29
CA THR A 20 7.87 -6.75 -7.42
C THR A 20 8.84 -6.09 -8.40
N ASP A 21 9.76 -5.28 -7.90
CA ASP A 21 10.77 -4.60 -8.68
C ASP A 21 12.11 -4.60 -7.92
N ARG A 22 13.04 -5.42 -8.39
CA ARG A 22 14.38 -5.57 -7.77
C ARG A 22 15.21 -4.29 -7.80
N GLN A 23 14.88 -3.35 -8.67
CA GLN A 23 15.55 -2.06 -8.81
C GLN A 23 14.72 -0.90 -8.22
N GLY A 24 13.56 -1.20 -7.62
CA GLY A 24 12.61 -0.20 -7.15
C GLY A 24 12.91 0.40 -5.78
N ILE A 25 13.95 -0.04 -5.06
CA ILE A 25 14.23 0.44 -3.69
C ILE A 25 15.65 0.98 -3.61
N TRP A 26 15.76 2.22 -3.14
CA TRP A 26 17.02 2.94 -3.05
C TRP A 26 17.28 3.45 -1.63
N LEU A 27 18.53 3.32 -1.20
CA LEU A 27 19.02 3.77 0.09
C LEU A 27 20.20 4.72 -0.08
N ALA A 28 20.16 5.86 0.60
CA ALA A 28 21.31 6.74 0.76
C ALA A 28 22.09 6.31 2.00
N TRP A 29 23.40 6.08 1.85
CA TRP A 29 24.29 5.63 2.91
C TRP A 29 25.47 6.58 3.07
N GLN A 30 25.98 6.70 4.28
CA GLN A 30 27.27 7.28 4.61
C GLN A 30 27.86 6.50 5.78
N ASP A 31 29.11 6.08 5.67
CA ASP A 31 29.86 5.35 6.71
C ASP A 31 29.06 4.17 7.33
N ASN A 32 28.44 3.35 6.47
CA ASN A 32 27.56 2.24 6.84
C ASN A 32 26.27 2.64 7.59
N VAL A 33 25.94 3.94 7.64
CA VAL A 33 24.72 4.44 8.27
C VAL A 33 23.70 4.82 7.19
N PRO A 34 22.47 4.27 7.21
CA PRO A 34 21.43 4.68 6.27
C PRO A 34 20.90 6.07 6.65
N LEU A 35 20.90 6.99 5.70
CA LEU A 35 20.49 8.39 5.86
C LEU A 35 19.08 8.66 5.36
N GLY A 36 18.66 7.94 4.32
CA GLY A 36 17.36 8.06 3.70
C GLY A 36 17.04 6.90 2.76
N CYS A 37 15.78 6.81 2.35
CA CYS A 37 15.30 5.82 1.39
C CYS A 37 14.19 6.37 0.51
N ILE A 38 13.96 5.69 -0.61
CA ILE A 38 12.81 5.85 -1.49
C ILE A 38 12.46 4.50 -2.10
N ALA A 39 11.18 4.18 -2.17
CA ALA A 39 10.67 3.09 -2.99
C ALA A 39 10.04 3.70 -4.25
N ALA A 40 10.45 3.26 -5.42
CA ALA A 40 9.95 3.67 -6.73
C ALA A 40 9.70 2.41 -7.55
N VAL A 41 8.60 1.73 -7.19
CA VAL A 41 8.29 0.37 -7.66
C VAL A 41 7.58 0.43 -9.01
N ASN A 42 8.19 -0.16 -10.02
CA ASN A 42 7.59 -0.32 -11.33
C ASN A 42 6.70 -1.57 -11.32
N TYR A 43 5.40 -1.40 -11.55
CA TYR A 43 4.45 -2.53 -11.64
C TYR A 43 4.38 -3.09 -13.05
N ASN A 44 4.49 -2.22 -14.06
CA ASN A 44 4.46 -2.54 -15.48
C ASN A 44 4.88 -1.30 -16.30
N PRO A 45 5.02 -1.36 -17.63
CA PRO A 45 5.40 -0.21 -18.46
C PRO A 45 4.48 1.01 -18.33
N SER A 46 3.20 0.81 -17.99
CA SER A 46 2.22 1.90 -17.90
C SER A 46 2.16 2.56 -16.53
N TYR A 47 2.61 1.89 -15.44
CA TYR A 47 2.42 2.42 -14.10
C TYR A 47 3.51 2.02 -13.09
N ALA A 48 3.96 3.01 -12.35
CA ALA A 48 4.83 2.85 -11.19
C ALA A 48 4.31 3.64 -9.99
N PHE A 49 4.71 3.28 -8.79
CA PHE A 49 4.33 3.97 -7.57
C PHE A 49 5.54 4.35 -6.72
N ILE A 50 5.59 5.62 -6.30
CA ILE A 50 6.62 6.14 -5.39
C ILE A 50 6.08 6.17 -3.96
N GLY A 51 6.79 5.51 -3.06
CA GLY A 51 6.49 5.51 -1.63
C GLY A 51 7.73 5.48 -0.77
N LEU A 52 7.57 5.43 0.55
CA LEU A 52 8.66 5.35 1.53
C LEU A 52 9.78 6.38 1.31
N PHE A 53 9.45 7.56 0.79
CA PHE A 53 10.42 8.63 0.57
C PHE A 53 10.72 9.35 1.88
N VAL A 54 11.84 9.00 2.49
CA VAL A 54 12.22 9.44 3.83
C VAL A 54 13.69 9.83 3.87
N VAL A 55 14.00 10.98 4.45
CA VAL A 55 15.35 11.35 4.90
C VAL A 55 15.30 11.59 6.41
N LYS A 56 16.24 10.97 7.14
CA LYS A 56 16.33 11.15 8.60
C LYS A 56 16.42 12.64 8.94
N PRO A 57 15.68 13.12 9.97
CA PRO A 57 15.58 14.56 10.28
C PRO A 57 16.93 15.28 10.35
N LYS A 58 17.91 14.69 11.04
CA LYS A 58 19.26 15.26 11.20
C LYS A 58 20.08 15.39 9.90
N HIS A 59 19.63 14.79 8.81
CA HIS A 59 20.30 14.80 7.50
C HIS A 59 19.49 15.50 6.42
N ARG A 60 18.37 16.16 6.80
CA ARG A 60 17.58 16.98 5.87
C ARG A 60 18.33 18.27 5.51
N GLY A 61 17.94 18.91 4.43
CA GLY A 61 18.61 20.14 3.95
C GLY A 61 19.97 19.93 3.27
N GLN A 62 20.51 18.70 3.23
CA GLN A 62 21.83 18.37 2.68
C GLN A 62 21.79 17.80 1.25
N GLY A 63 20.66 17.95 0.55
CA GLY A 63 20.49 17.47 -0.83
C GLY A 63 20.24 15.96 -0.99
N ILE A 64 20.26 15.17 0.10
CA ILE A 64 20.08 13.70 0.05
C ILE A 64 18.74 13.32 -0.58
N GLY A 65 17.65 13.94 -0.14
CA GLY A 65 16.32 13.71 -0.70
C GLY A 65 16.26 14.03 -2.20
N ARG A 66 16.86 15.15 -2.62
CA ARG A 66 16.94 15.52 -4.04
C ARG A 66 17.65 14.45 -4.88
N ARG A 67 18.75 13.91 -4.38
CA ARG A 67 19.52 12.86 -5.09
C ARG A 67 18.73 11.56 -5.18
N LEU A 68 18.07 11.12 -4.10
CA LEU A 68 17.18 9.95 -4.10
C LEU A 68 16.03 10.13 -5.10
N TRP A 69 15.38 11.29 -5.08
CA TRP A 69 14.29 11.64 -5.98
C TRP A 69 14.71 11.61 -7.46
N GLN A 70 15.80 12.28 -7.79
CA GLN A 70 16.33 12.30 -9.16
C GLN A 70 16.71 10.90 -9.65
N HIS A 71 17.27 10.06 -8.78
CA HIS A 71 17.62 8.69 -9.11
C HIS A 71 16.38 7.84 -9.36
N ALA A 72 15.36 7.95 -8.51
CA ALA A 72 14.09 7.26 -8.68
C ALA A 72 13.39 7.65 -10.00
N LEU A 73 13.27 8.94 -10.30
CA LEU A 73 12.68 9.41 -11.55
C LEU A 73 13.46 8.97 -12.79
N LYS A 74 14.78 8.93 -12.71
CA LYS A 74 15.61 8.42 -13.80
C LYS A 74 15.33 6.94 -14.04
N ASN A 75 15.18 6.14 -12.99
CA ASN A 75 14.84 4.71 -13.11
C ASN A 75 13.44 4.49 -13.71
N LEU A 76 12.51 5.41 -13.45
CA LEU A 76 11.13 5.34 -13.96
C LEU A 76 10.92 6.12 -15.26
N SER A 77 11.96 6.56 -15.95
CA SER A 77 11.87 7.46 -17.12
C SER A 77 11.12 6.88 -18.31
N SER A 78 10.98 5.55 -18.40
CA SER A 78 10.23 4.85 -19.45
C SER A 78 8.79 4.49 -19.06
N VAL A 79 8.39 4.79 -17.81
CA VAL A 79 7.02 4.47 -17.31
C VAL A 79 6.07 5.62 -17.69
N GLU A 80 4.91 5.28 -18.21
CA GLU A 80 3.94 6.27 -18.72
C GLU A 80 3.31 7.12 -17.61
N CYS A 81 3.00 6.50 -16.47
CA CYS A 81 2.35 7.16 -15.33
C CYS A 81 3.02 6.78 -14.01
N ILE A 82 3.29 7.78 -13.18
CA ILE A 82 3.88 7.59 -11.85
C ILE A 82 2.92 8.14 -10.80
N GLY A 83 2.45 7.26 -9.90
CA GLY A 83 1.61 7.63 -8.76
C GLY A 83 2.41 7.79 -7.47
N LEU A 84 1.85 8.54 -6.53
CA LEU A 84 2.34 8.62 -5.15
C LEU A 84 1.22 9.10 -4.20
N GLU A 85 1.39 8.82 -2.91
CA GLU A 85 0.60 9.45 -1.85
C GLU A 85 1.45 10.51 -1.14
N ALA A 86 0.95 11.74 -1.14
CA ALA A 86 1.64 12.88 -0.54
C ALA A 86 1.09 13.21 0.86
N ALA A 87 1.96 13.37 1.84
CA ALA A 87 1.60 14.06 3.06
C ALA A 87 1.26 15.52 2.72
N VAL A 88 0.28 16.12 3.41
CA VAL A 88 -0.27 17.45 3.09
C VAL A 88 0.82 18.52 2.91
N GLN A 89 1.84 18.51 3.77
CA GLN A 89 2.96 19.46 3.71
C GLN A 89 3.89 19.25 2.51
N MET A 90 3.80 18.12 1.81
CA MET A 90 4.62 17.79 0.66
C MET A 90 3.91 17.97 -0.69
N VAL A 91 2.62 18.25 -0.69
CA VAL A 91 1.82 18.42 -1.92
C VAL A 91 2.47 19.43 -2.87
N GLY A 92 2.79 20.63 -2.39
CA GLY A 92 3.40 21.67 -3.23
C GLY A 92 4.80 21.31 -3.78
N PHE A 93 5.53 20.37 -3.16
CA PHE A 93 6.78 19.85 -3.71
C PHE A 93 6.49 18.96 -4.94
N TYR A 94 5.51 18.07 -4.84
CA TYR A 94 5.16 17.16 -5.93
C TYR A 94 4.47 17.88 -7.10
N GLU A 95 3.63 18.88 -6.81
CA GLU A 95 3.04 19.74 -7.86
C GLU A 95 4.11 20.48 -8.68
N LYS A 96 5.14 21.04 -8.01
CA LYS A 96 6.30 21.64 -8.69
C LYS A 96 7.13 20.64 -9.49
N ALA A 97 7.07 19.37 -9.15
CA ALA A 97 7.71 18.28 -9.87
C ALA A 97 6.85 17.74 -11.03
N GLY A 98 5.67 18.33 -11.30
CA GLY A 98 4.77 17.98 -12.40
C GLY A 98 3.65 16.99 -12.05
N PHE A 99 3.52 16.61 -10.78
CA PHE A 99 2.41 15.75 -10.35
C PHE A 99 1.11 16.54 -10.23
N GLN A 100 0.02 15.90 -10.59
CA GLN A 100 -1.32 16.46 -10.45
C GLN A 100 -2.09 15.73 -9.34
N LYS A 101 -2.89 16.47 -8.59
CA LYS A 101 -3.77 15.88 -7.58
C LYS A 101 -4.86 15.06 -8.26
N TYR A 102 -4.93 13.78 -7.92
CA TYR A 102 -5.94 12.86 -8.43
C TYR A 102 -7.08 12.60 -7.42
N CYS A 103 -6.72 12.29 -6.17
CA CYS A 103 -7.68 12.02 -5.12
C CYS A 103 -7.15 12.46 -3.74
N VAL A 104 -7.97 12.32 -2.72
CA VAL A 104 -7.58 12.48 -1.31
C VAL A 104 -7.84 11.18 -0.58
N THR A 105 -6.81 10.63 0.05
CA THR A 105 -6.93 9.45 0.92
C THR A 105 -6.98 9.89 2.38
N THR A 106 -7.78 9.20 3.20
CA THR A 106 -7.87 9.43 4.63
C THR A 106 -7.50 8.17 5.39
N ARG A 107 -6.46 8.26 6.23
CA ARG A 107 -6.14 7.18 7.14
C ARG A 107 -6.95 7.33 8.42
N ARG A 108 -7.66 6.27 8.81
CA ARG A 108 -8.36 6.18 10.08
C ARG A 108 -7.58 5.28 11.03
N GLN A 109 -7.64 5.58 12.33
CA GLN A 109 -7.00 4.77 13.37
C GLN A 109 -8.00 4.56 14.50
N MET A 110 -8.01 3.33 15.03
CA MET A 110 -8.82 2.96 16.19
C MET A 110 -7.92 2.28 17.23
N LEU A 111 -8.14 2.59 18.49
CA LEU A 111 -7.53 1.86 19.60
C LEU A 111 -8.43 0.67 19.95
N CYS A 112 -7.90 -0.54 19.76
CA CYS A 112 -8.58 -1.76 20.21
C CYS A 112 -8.35 -1.93 21.71
N ARG A 113 -9.42 -1.88 22.51
CA ARG A 113 -9.38 -2.22 23.93
C ARG A 113 -9.85 -3.65 24.10
N SER A 114 -9.16 -4.41 24.93
CA SER A 114 -9.46 -5.83 25.19
C SER A 114 -10.81 -6.09 25.88
N ASP A 115 -11.39 -5.06 26.50
CA ASP A 115 -12.66 -5.10 27.21
C ASP A 115 -13.90 -4.79 26.34
N GLN A 116 -13.67 -4.38 25.08
CA GLN A 116 -14.76 -4.15 24.13
C GLN A 116 -15.23 -5.47 23.51
N SER A 117 -15.87 -6.34 24.32
CA SER A 117 -16.65 -7.49 23.83
C SER A 117 -17.96 -7.08 23.13
N GLN A 118 -18.25 -5.79 23.04
CA GLN A 118 -19.33 -5.28 22.22
C GLN A 118 -18.80 -5.14 20.77
N HIS A 119 -18.96 -6.23 20.00
CA HIS A 119 -19.04 -6.06 18.56
C HIS A 119 -20.06 -4.94 18.31
N PRO A 120 -19.72 -3.89 17.55
CA PRO A 120 -20.76 -2.94 17.16
C PRO A 120 -21.89 -3.81 16.58
N ASN A 121 -23.12 -3.59 17.06
CA ASN A 121 -24.32 -4.21 16.48
C ASN A 121 -24.48 -3.61 15.08
N THR A 122 -23.57 -4.02 14.22
CA THR A 122 -23.67 -3.75 12.80
C THR A 122 -24.69 -4.77 12.32
N THR A 123 -25.93 -4.34 12.26
CA THR A 123 -26.88 -4.97 11.36
C THR A 123 -26.32 -4.64 9.96
N LEU A 124 -25.24 -5.36 9.61
CA LEU A 124 -24.69 -5.33 8.27
C LEU A 124 -25.85 -5.76 7.39
N LEU A 125 -26.24 -4.94 6.46
CA LEU A 125 -27.12 -5.32 5.38
C LEU A 125 -26.42 -6.47 4.65
N GLN A 126 -26.67 -7.69 5.10
CA GLN A 126 -26.04 -8.88 4.50
C GLN A 126 -26.68 -9.08 3.13
N ARG A 127 -25.91 -8.95 2.12
CA ARG A 127 -26.28 -9.46 0.80
C ARG A 127 -26.28 -10.99 0.91
N SER A 128 -27.46 -11.58 0.72
CA SER A 128 -27.66 -13.03 0.82
C SER A 128 -26.92 -13.85 -0.26
N ASP A 129 -26.48 -13.17 -1.32
CA ASP A 129 -25.76 -13.73 -2.47
C ASP A 129 -24.23 -13.66 -2.32
N ILE A 130 -23.70 -12.97 -1.28
CA ILE A 130 -22.27 -12.79 -1.04
C ILE A 130 -21.82 -13.50 0.23
N THR A 131 -20.70 -14.20 0.15
CA THR A 131 -20.05 -14.86 1.30
C THR A 131 -18.63 -14.36 1.44
N VAL A 132 -18.21 -14.02 2.66
CA VAL A 132 -16.82 -13.67 2.96
C VAL A 132 -16.02 -14.95 3.21
N VAL A 133 -14.97 -15.15 2.42
CA VAL A 133 -14.12 -16.35 2.46
C VAL A 133 -12.65 -15.97 2.60
N PRO A 134 -11.80 -16.83 3.19
CA PRO A 134 -10.36 -16.63 3.17
C PRO A 134 -9.79 -16.85 1.76
N LEU A 135 -8.61 -16.28 1.49
CA LEU A 135 -7.93 -16.34 0.18
C LEU A 135 -7.87 -17.75 -0.44
N ARG A 136 -7.69 -18.80 0.38
CA ARG A 136 -7.59 -20.19 -0.12
C ARG A 136 -8.87 -20.74 -0.77
N GLU A 137 -9.99 -20.07 -0.60
CA GLU A 137 -11.30 -20.51 -1.09
C GLU A 137 -11.76 -19.79 -2.36
N ILE A 138 -10.91 -18.99 -2.95
CA ILE A 138 -11.17 -18.28 -4.22
C ILE A 138 -9.93 -18.36 -5.13
N SER A 139 -10.14 -18.34 -6.43
CA SER A 139 -9.02 -18.32 -7.37
C SER A 139 -8.33 -16.94 -7.43
N LEU A 140 -7.03 -16.93 -7.59
CA LEU A 140 -6.25 -15.70 -7.73
C LEU A 140 -6.72 -14.88 -8.94
N GLU A 141 -7.05 -15.55 -10.02
CA GLU A 141 -7.55 -14.93 -11.26
C GLU A 141 -8.86 -14.17 -11.06
N ALA A 142 -9.73 -14.64 -10.16
CA ALA A 142 -10.97 -13.93 -9.84
C ALA A 142 -10.67 -12.60 -9.13
N ILE A 143 -9.71 -12.60 -8.21
CA ILE A 143 -9.27 -11.39 -7.52
C ILE A 143 -8.51 -10.46 -8.48
N GLN A 144 -7.65 -10.98 -9.35
CA GLN A 144 -6.93 -10.19 -10.36
C GLN A 144 -7.89 -9.49 -11.30
N ARG A 145 -8.90 -10.18 -11.84
CA ARG A 145 -9.93 -9.55 -12.68
C ARG A 145 -10.71 -8.46 -11.96
N TYR A 146 -10.92 -8.62 -10.65
CA TYR A 146 -11.56 -7.61 -9.83
C TYR A 146 -10.63 -6.39 -9.63
N ASP A 147 -9.37 -6.62 -9.23
CA ASP A 147 -8.36 -5.57 -9.01
C ASP A 147 -8.13 -4.73 -10.27
N GLU A 148 -8.01 -5.35 -11.44
CA GLU A 148 -7.83 -4.68 -12.74
C GLU A 148 -8.94 -3.69 -13.09
N ARG A 149 -10.16 -3.91 -12.62
CA ARG A 149 -11.30 -3.00 -12.87
C ARG A 149 -11.35 -1.81 -11.92
N HIS A 150 -10.67 -1.90 -10.78
CA HIS A 150 -10.77 -0.91 -9.69
C HIS A 150 -9.47 -0.14 -9.47
N GLU A 151 -8.35 -0.63 -9.98
CA GLU A 151 -7.06 0.01 -9.86
C GLU A 151 -6.68 0.78 -11.14
N ILE A 152 -5.78 1.74 -11.00
CA ILE A 152 -5.34 2.62 -12.10
C ILE A 152 -4.69 1.81 -13.23
N SER A 153 -4.01 0.72 -12.88
CA SER A 153 -3.30 -0.13 -13.85
C SER A 153 -3.25 -1.58 -13.36
N PRO A 154 -3.33 -2.57 -14.27
CA PRO A 154 -3.14 -3.98 -13.92
C PRO A 154 -1.81 -4.22 -13.22
N ARG A 155 -1.82 -4.95 -12.10
CA ARG A 155 -0.63 -5.23 -11.29
C ARG A 155 -0.57 -6.68 -10.80
N PRO A 156 -0.80 -7.70 -11.67
CA PRO A 156 -1.01 -9.08 -11.25
C PRO A 156 0.17 -9.66 -10.47
N HIS A 157 1.41 -9.35 -10.86
CA HIS A 157 2.61 -9.81 -10.14
C HIS A 157 2.70 -9.23 -8.72
N PHE A 158 2.54 -7.92 -8.58
CA PHE A 158 2.49 -7.28 -7.26
C PHE A 158 1.35 -7.85 -6.42
N LEU A 159 0.16 -7.96 -6.99
CA LEU A 159 -1.03 -8.43 -6.28
C LEU A 159 -0.86 -9.86 -5.76
N GLU A 160 -0.30 -10.77 -6.56
CA GLU A 160 -0.01 -12.13 -6.10
C GLU A 160 0.96 -12.15 -4.92
N LEU A 161 2.08 -11.43 -5.00
CA LEU A 161 3.04 -11.31 -3.90
C LEU A 161 2.38 -10.72 -2.65
N TRP A 162 1.53 -9.71 -2.85
CA TRP A 162 0.82 -9.02 -1.78
C TRP A 162 -0.20 -9.92 -1.06
N LEU A 163 -1.03 -10.62 -1.81
CA LEU A 163 -2.08 -11.47 -1.26
C LEU A 163 -1.52 -12.72 -0.56
N ARG A 164 -0.45 -13.31 -1.11
CA ARG A 164 0.16 -14.55 -0.60
C ARG A 164 1.23 -14.33 0.46
N HIS A 165 1.57 -13.08 0.78
CA HIS A 165 2.60 -12.83 1.78
C HIS A 165 2.16 -13.30 3.16
N ARG A 166 3.01 -14.09 3.83
CA ARG A 166 2.75 -14.76 5.11
C ARG A 166 2.39 -13.85 6.29
N ALA A 167 2.80 -12.58 6.26
CA ALA A 167 2.52 -11.62 7.31
C ALA A 167 1.15 -10.98 7.10
N GLY A 168 0.08 -11.70 7.36
CA GLY A 168 -1.28 -11.19 7.32
C GLY A 168 -2.27 -12.14 6.66
N ASP A 169 -3.54 -11.80 6.81
CA ASP A 169 -4.67 -12.56 6.29
C ASP A 169 -5.42 -11.77 5.24
N VAL A 170 -6.00 -12.48 4.27
CA VAL A 170 -6.83 -11.92 3.21
C VAL A 170 -8.23 -12.55 3.27
N PHE A 171 -9.22 -11.68 3.25
CA PHE A 171 -10.63 -12.06 3.16
C PHE A 171 -11.23 -11.47 1.88
N VAL A 172 -12.08 -12.25 1.24
CA VAL A 172 -12.66 -11.91 -0.08
C VAL A 172 -14.17 -12.08 -0.03
N ALA A 173 -14.89 -11.08 -0.49
CA ALA A 173 -16.33 -11.14 -0.75
C ALA A 173 -16.54 -11.87 -2.09
N ARG A 174 -17.17 -13.04 -2.04
CA ARG A 174 -17.37 -13.95 -3.17
C ARG A 174 -18.85 -14.28 -3.35
N ASP A 175 -19.33 -14.30 -4.59
CA ASP A 175 -20.66 -14.80 -4.91
C ASP A 175 -20.68 -16.33 -5.10
N SER A 176 -21.88 -16.88 -5.35
CA SER A 176 -22.07 -18.31 -5.60
C SER A 176 -21.43 -18.82 -6.88
N GLN A 177 -21.09 -17.93 -7.81
CA GLN A 177 -20.40 -18.24 -9.07
C GLN A 177 -18.87 -18.20 -8.94
N GLY A 178 -18.36 -17.81 -7.77
CA GLY A 178 -16.94 -17.68 -7.52
C GLY A 178 -16.33 -16.36 -7.98
N ALA A 179 -17.15 -15.36 -8.34
CA ALA A 179 -16.65 -14.04 -8.69
C ALA A 179 -16.29 -13.23 -7.43
N CYS A 180 -15.23 -12.41 -7.53
CA CYS A 180 -14.81 -11.49 -6.49
C CYS A 180 -15.61 -10.18 -6.59
N HIS A 181 -16.16 -9.72 -5.46
CA HIS A 181 -16.89 -8.46 -5.30
C HIS A 181 -16.20 -7.50 -4.30
N GLY A 182 -15.09 -7.93 -3.74
CA GLY A 182 -14.28 -7.14 -2.85
C GLY A 182 -13.25 -7.98 -2.13
N TYR A 183 -12.18 -7.34 -1.67
CA TYR A 183 -11.20 -8.01 -0.82
C TYR A 183 -10.56 -7.05 0.16
N VAL A 184 -10.07 -7.60 1.26
CA VAL A 184 -9.33 -6.86 2.28
C VAL A 184 -8.13 -7.67 2.74
N ARG A 185 -7.01 -7.01 2.98
CA ARG A 185 -5.87 -7.61 3.66
C ARG A 185 -5.64 -6.96 5.02
N ILE A 186 -5.46 -7.78 6.04
CA ILE A 186 -5.14 -7.36 7.41
C ILE A 186 -3.75 -7.88 7.74
N ARG A 187 -2.85 -7.01 8.21
CA ARG A 187 -1.48 -7.40 8.53
C ARG A 187 -0.91 -6.60 9.68
N PRO A 188 0.06 -7.15 10.43
CA PRO A 188 0.80 -6.40 11.43
C PRO A 188 1.53 -5.20 10.82
N CYS A 189 1.62 -4.11 11.56
CA CYS A 189 2.38 -2.92 11.14
C CYS A 189 3.20 -2.34 12.29
N LEU A 190 4.25 -1.61 11.93
CA LEU A 190 5.17 -0.97 12.85
C LEU A 190 4.72 0.46 13.13
N LEU A 191 4.18 0.72 14.30
CA LEU A 191 3.84 2.07 14.76
C LEU A 191 5.09 2.79 15.29
N PRO A 192 5.10 4.12 15.43
CA PRO A 192 6.19 4.86 16.07
C PRO A 192 6.55 4.27 17.44
N ILE A 193 5.55 3.91 18.22
CA ILE A 193 5.69 3.19 19.50
C ILE A 193 4.83 1.93 19.42
N GLY A 194 5.48 0.76 19.65
CA GLY A 194 4.78 -0.53 19.62
C GLY A 194 4.46 -1.03 18.22
N GLU A 195 3.48 -1.90 18.16
CA GLU A 195 2.97 -2.55 16.97
C GLU A 195 1.46 -2.38 16.87
N GLY A 196 0.92 -2.56 15.70
CA GLY A 196 -0.51 -2.49 15.44
C GLY A 196 -0.90 -3.34 14.24
N TRP A 197 -2.12 -3.15 13.79
CA TRP A 197 -2.63 -3.81 12.60
C TRP A 197 -2.98 -2.79 11.53
N ARG A 198 -2.69 -3.10 10.30
CA ARG A 198 -3.06 -2.32 9.14
C ARG A 198 -4.09 -3.08 8.31
N VAL A 199 -5.23 -2.43 8.09
CA VAL A 199 -6.28 -2.90 7.20
C VAL A 199 -6.09 -2.19 5.88
N GLY A 200 -5.96 -2.94 4.79
CA GLY A 200 -5.81 -2.40 3.44
C GLY A 200 -4.77 -3.15 2.58
N PRO A 201 -4.94 -3.12 1.25
CA PRO A 201 -6.07 -2.49 0.58
C PRO A 201 -7.41 -3.07 1.04
N TRP A 202 -8.43 -2.26 0.96
CA TRP A 202 -9.81 -2.66 1.20
C TRP A 202 -10.64 -2.12 0.04
N LEU A 203 -11.01 -3.02 -0.86
CA LEU A 203 -11.80 -2.73 -2.04
C LEU A 203 -13.13 -3.46 -1.94
N ALA A 204 -14.21 -2.76 -2.17
CA ALA A 204 -15.57 -3.32 -2.19
C ALA A 204 -16.41 -2.59 -3.24
N GLU A 205 -17.32 -3.30 -3.89
CA GLU A 205 -18.19 -2.73 -4.93
C GLU A 205 -19.20 -1.72 -4.36
N ASP A 206 -19.63 -1.92 -3.13
CA ASP A 206 -20.53 -1.01 -2.44
C ASP A 206 -20.21 -0.88 -0.93
N PRO A 207 -20.72 0.18 -0.27
CA PRO A 207 -20.48 0.41 1.16
C PRO A 207 -21.04 -0.67 2.09
N VAL A 208 -21.95 -1.51 1.61
CA VAL A 208 -22.56 -2.60 2.40
C VAL A 208 -21.59 -3.77 2.55
N MET A 209 -20.65 -3.92 1.60
CA MET A 209 -19.63 -4.96 1.59
C MET A 209 -18.30 -4.51 2.20
N GLY A 210 -18.14 -3.20 2.45
CA GLY A 210 -16.92 -2.58 2.92
C GLY A 210 -16.85 -2.27 4.41
#